data_04d573c619f2dd61476d5b895aeeb602
#
_entry.id   04d573c619f2dd61476d5b895aeeb602
#
_cell.length_a   1.000
_cell.length_b   1.000
_cell.length_c   1.000
_cell.angle_alpha   90.00
_cell.angle_beta   90.00
_cell.angle_gamma   90.00
#
_symmetry.space_group_name_H-M   'P 1'
#
loop_
_entity.id
_entity.type
_entity.pdbx_description
1 polymer ?
#
loop_
_entity_poly.entity_id
_entity_poly.type
_entity_poly.pdbx_seq_one_letter_code
_entity_poly.pdbx_strand_id
1 'polypeptide(L)'
;EGNPEFWKRHSPVLFPNVGRHFEDHYRINGVEYPSSQHGFARDSEFTCVDMTADSITHRLKSSDATRENYPYDFELKIKHVLEKNQVSVCWEVISLNDETMYFTIGGHPAFNVPAGGIGSQEQYHLTFDGQDSLSYLLIDMSSGTAVADKAYTLELENSSCLIDAHMFDKDALIFDDQIEKAGIAFPDGTPY
;
A
#
# COMPACT_ATOMS: atom_id res chain seq x y z
N GLU A 1 1.86 18.13 -2.11
CA GLU A 1 2.20 17.68 -0.73
C GLU A 1 0.95 17.27 0.01
N GLY A 2 0.99 16.17 0.78
CA GLY A 2 -0.13 15.76 1.60
C GLY A 2 -0.44 16.78 2.69
N ASN A 3 -1.72 16.98 3.00
CA ASN A 3 -2.09 17.82 4.13
C ASN A 3 -1.94 17.01 5.44
N PRO A 4 -1.03 17.39 6.37
CA PRO A 4 -0.79 16.64 7.60
C PRO A 4 -1.99 16.59 8.55
N GLU A 5 -3.04 17.38 8.31
CA GLU A 5 -4.30 17.30 9.03
C GLU A 5 -5.03 15.99 8.73
N PHE A 6 -4.91 15.47 7.49
CA PHE A 6 -5.53 14.22 7.05
C PHE A 6 -4.53 13.06 7.05
N TRP A 7 -3.37 13.26 6.42
CA TRP A 7 -2.34 12.22 6.32
C TRP A 7 -0.95 12.82 6.13
N LYS A 8 0.00 12.41 6.98
CA LYS A 8 1.36 13.00 7.04
C LYS A 8 2.35 12.40 6.05
N ARG A 9 1.95 11.38 5.27
CA ARG A 9 2.86 10.64 4.39
C ARG A 9 2.57 10.92 2.92
N HIS A 10 3.51 10.56 2.05
CA HIS A 10 3.47 10.81 0.61
C HIS A 10 3.80 9.50 -0.12
N SER A 11 2.78 8.72 -0.49
CA SER A 11 2.92 7.45 -1.25
C SER A 11 4.07 6.54 -0.77
N PRO A 12 4.13 6.17 0.52
CA PRO A 12 5.23 5.41 1.06
C PRO A 12 5.30 3.99 0.50
N VAL A 13 6.51 3.43 0.44
CA VAL A 13 6.72 1.99 0.29
C VAL A 13 6.47 1.29 1.62
N LEU A 14 5.82 0.14 1.58
CA LEU A 14 5.54 -0.70 2.72
C LEU A 14 6.46 -1.92 2.64
N PHE A 15 7.45 -2.01 3.57
CA PHE A 15 8.45 -3.09 3.62
C PHE A 15 9.13 -3.11 4.99
N PRO A 16 9.43 -4.27 5.57
CA PRO A 16 9.30 -5.62 5.04
C PRO A 16 7.93 -6.27 5.28
N ASN A 17 6.95 -5.51 5.75
CA ASN A 17 5.58 -6.00 5.92
C ASN A 17 4.55 -4.97 5.46
N VAL A 18 3.42 -5.47 4.95
CA VAL A 18 2.22 -4.70 4.63
C VAL A 18 1.20 -4.92 5.74
N GLY A 19 0.57 -3.84 6.23
CA GLY A 19 -0.36 -3.91 7.35
C GLY A 19 0.34 -4.00 8.71
N ARG A 20 -0.33 -4.63 9.66
CA ARG A 20 0.12 -4.77 11.04
C ARG A 20 0.12 -6.25 11.44
N HIS A 21 1.15 -6.67 12.17
CA HIS A 21 1.13 -7.95 12.86
C HIS A 21 0.37 -7.84 14.18
N PHE A 22 -0.26 -8.93 14.60
CA PHE A 22 -0.94 -8.99 15.89
C PHE A 22 0.04 -8.68 17.04
N GLU A 23 -0.36 -7.81 17.96
CA GLU A 23 0.47 -7.33 19.08
C GLU A 23 1.81 -6.70 18.67
N ASP A 24 1.93 -6.21 17.42
CA ASP A 24 3.11 -5.53 16.88
C ASP A 24 4.40 -6.35 16.94
N HIS A 25 4.31 -7.69 16.78
CA HIS A 25 5.49 -8.55 16.67
C HIS A 25 5.22 -9.78 15.77
N TYR A 26 6.29 -10.42 15.34
CA TYR A 26 6.26 -11.66 14.56
C TYR A 26 7.43 -12.56 14.95
N ARG A 27 7.44 -13.81 14.46
CA ARG A 27 8.50 -14.78 14.75
C ARG A 27 9.15 -15.35 13.51
N ILE A 28 10.47 -15.43 13.53
CA ILE A 28 11.29 -16.14 12.54
C ILE A 28 12.12 -17.16 13.28
N ASN A 29 12.02 -18.44 12.89
CA ASN A 29 12.74 -19.54 13.53
C ASN A 29 12.59 -19.59 15.07
N GLY A 30 11.42 -19.19 15.57
CA GLY A 30 11.12 -19.17 17.01
C GLY A 30 11.62 -17.95 17.77
N VAL A 31 12.38 -17.07 17.14
CA VAL A 31 12.83 -15.78 17.72
C VAL A 31 11.79 -14.71 17.40
N GLU A 32 11.43 -13.91 18.40
CA GLU A 32 10.46 -12.82 18.29
C GLU A 32 11.15 -11.52 17.91
N TYR A 33 10.52 -10.79 16.98
CA TYR A 33 10.99 -9.48 16.49
C TYR A 33 9.86 -8.46 16.57
N PRO A 34 10.13 -7.22 16.94
CA PRO A 34 9.14 -6.14 16.91
C PRO A 34 8.80 -5.78 15.48
N SER A 35 7.55 -5.37 15.27
CA SER A 35 7.02 -5.00 13.96
C SER A 35 6.21 -3.72 14.05
N SER A 36 6.56 -2.71 13.29
CA SER A 36 5.72 -1.54 13.12
C SER A 36 4.73 -1.75 11.99
N GLN A 37 3.59 -1.06 12.05
CA GLN A 37 2.63 -1.03 10.93
C GLN A 37 3.34 -0.62 9.63
N HIS A 38 3.23 -1.42 8.58
CA HIS A 38 3.84 -1.23 7.27
C HIS A 38 5.38 -1.26 7.24
N GLY A 39 6.02 -1.79 8.27
CA GLY A 39 7.46 -1.90 8.36
C GLY A 39 8.18 -0.55 8.50
N PHE A 40 9.47 -0.58 8.32
CA PHE A 40 10.36 0.55 8.57
C PHE A 40 10.81 1.30 7.30
N ALA A 41 10.69 0.71 6.12
CA ALA A 41 11.24 1.33 4.90
C ALA A 41 10.66 2.73 4.65
N ARG A 42 9.39 2.95 4.96
CA ARG A 42 8.71 4.25 4.81
C ARG A 42 9.28 5.38 5.68
N ASP A 43 10.04 5.03 6.72
CA ASP A 43 10.66 5.96 7.65
C ASP A 43 12.20 5.94 7.54
N SER A 44 12.74 5.18 6.57
CA SER A 44 14.17 5.05 6.31
C SER A 44 14.66 6.03 5.26
N GLU A 45 15.92 6.41 5.36
CA GLU A 45 16.59 7.22 4.36
C GLU A 45 17.13 6.34 3.22
N PHE A 46 16.78 6.68 1.98
CA PHE A 46 17.22 5.99 0.77
C PHE A 46 18.31 6.79 0.09
N THR A 47 19.28 6.08 -0.50
CA THR A 47 20.31 6.68 -1.35
C THR A 47 19.87 6.64 -2.81
N CYS A 48 19.94 7.78 -3.53
CA CYS A 48 19.78 7.78 -4.97
C CYS A 48 20.99 7.09 -5.61
N VAL A 49 20.75 6.05 -6.42
CA VAL A 49 21.80 5.23 -7.04
C VAL A 49 21.83 5.34 -8.56
N ASP A 50 20.73 5.80 -9.17
CA ASP A 50 20.63 6.04 -10.60
C ASP A 50 19.58 7.11 -10.89
N MET A 51 19.80 7.93 -11.93
CA MET A 51 18.86 8.97 -12.34
C MET A 51 19.03 9.27 -13.82
N THR A 52 17.93 9.34 -14.54
CA THR A 52 17.86 9.79 -15.95
C THR A 52 16.90 10.97 -16.06
N ALA A 53 16.55 11.38 -17.27
CA ALA A 53 15.57 12.45 -17.50
C ALA A 53 14.13 12.06 -17.07
N ASP A 54 13.82 10.77 -17.08
CA ASP A 54 12.49 10.20 -16.91
C ASP A 54 12.41 9.10 -15.85
N SER A 55 13.52 8.80 -15.17
CA SER A 55 13.54 7.80 -14.10
C SER A 55 14.50 8.14 -12.97
N ILE A 56 14.18 7.65 -11.78
CA ILE A 56 15.06 7.72 -10.60
C ILE A 56 14.99 6.41 -9.83
N THR A 57 16.14 5.94 -9.36
CA THR A 57 16.26 4.73 -8.55
C THR A 57 16.85 5.06 -7.19
N HIS A 58 16.12 4.73 -6.16
CA HIS A 58 16.56 4.83 -4.77
C HIS A 58 16.83 3.45 -4.19
N ARG A 59 17.77 3.37 -3.25
CA ARG A 59 18.19 2.12 -2.61
C ARG A 59 18.25 2.26 -1.09
N LEU A 60 17.69 1.27 -0.41
CA LEU A 60 17.87 1.03 1.03
C LEU A 60 18.62 -0.30 1.20
N LYS A 61 19.61 -0.32 2.10
CA LYS A 61 20.32 -1.53 2.52
C LYS A 61 20.01 -1.86 3.96
N SER A 62 20.09 -3.16 4.29
CA SER A 62 20.12 -3.60 5.67
C SER A 62 21.26 -2.95 6.47
N SER A 63 21.03 -2.76 7.75
CA SER A 63 21.97 -2.20 8.73
C SER A 63 21.77 -2.91 10.07
N ASP A 64 22.63 -2.64 11.04
CA ASP A 64 22.45 -3.19 12.40
C ASP A 64 21.10 -2.77 12.98
N ALA A 65 20.68 -1.52 12.77
CA ALA A 65 19.37 -1.03 13.22
C ALA A 65 18.19 -1.73 12.54
N THR A 66 18.28 -2.08 11.27
CA THR A 66 17.19 -2.82 10.59
C THR A 66 17.13 -4.28 11.04
N ARG A 67 18.28 -4.90 11.40
CA ARG A 67 18.35 -6.29 11.89
C ARG A 67 17.70 -6.48 13.25
N GLU A 68 17.59 -5.44 14.06
CA GLU A 68 16.87 -5.49 15.33
C GLU A 68 15.36 -5.79 15.13
N ASN A 69 14.80 -5.35 13.99
CA ASN A 69 13.40 -5.53 13.65
C ASN A 69 13.18 -6.59 12.56
N TYR A 70 14.18 -6.85 11.73
CA TYR A 70 14.09 -7.73 10.56
C TYR A 70 15.46 -8.39 10.32
N PRO A 71 15.67 -9.65 10.76
CA PRO A 71 16.99 -10.27 10.90
C PRO A 71 17.58 -10.78 9.59
N TYR A 72 17.36 -10.08 8.50
CA TYR A 72 17.89 -10.43 7.19
C TYR A 72 18.76 -9.31 6.61
N ASP A 73 19.74 -9.71 5.85
CA ASP A 73 20.51 -8.81 5.00
C ASP A 73 19.81 -8.67 3.64
N PHE A 74 19.56 -7.44 3.24
CA PHE A 74 18.83 -7.15 2.01
C PHE A 74 19.32 -5.88 1.33
N GLU A 75 18.98 -5.77 0.07
CA GLU A 75 18.98 -4.52 -0.69
C GLU A 75 17.58 -4.33 -1.30
N LEU A 76 16.94 -3.22 -0.98
CA LEU A 76 15.68 -2.80 -1.58
C LEU A 76 15.94 -1.64 -2.52
N LYS A 77 15.58 -1.79 -3.81
CA LYS A 77 15.59 -0.71 -4.79
C LYS A 77 14.17 -0.36 -5.18
N ILE A 78 13.92 0.94 -5.30
CA ILE A 78 12.66 1.49 -5.79
C ILE A 78 12.99 2.37 -6.98
N LYS A 79 12.51 1.96 -8.16
CA LYS A 79 12.64 2.74 -9.39
C LYS A 79 11.29 3.36 -9.75
N HIS A 80 11.28 4.67 -9.88
CA HIS A 80 10.16 5.41 -10.46
C HIS A 80 10.49 5.75 -11.91
N VAL A 81 9.55 5.49 -12.81
CA VAL A 81 9.68 5.81 -14.24
C VAL A 81 8.47 6.62 -14.66
N LEU A 82 8.70 7.75 -15.28
CA LEU A 82 7.68 8.60 -15.88
C LEU A 82 7.62 8.35 -17.38
N GLU A 83 6.49 7.90 -17.87
CA GLU A 83 6.26 7.70 -19.30
C GLU A 83 4.93 8.32 -19.70
N LYS A 84 4.97 9.43 -20.45
CA LYS A 84 3.77 10.21 -20.84
C LYS A 84 2.97 10.66 -19.60
N ASN A 85 1.77 10.08 -19.40
CA ASN A 85 0.89 10.34 -18.26
C ASN A 85 0.88 9.20 -17.23
N GLN A 86 1.86 8.32 -17.28
CA GLN A 86 1.98 7.15 -16.40
C GLN A 86 3.22 7.24 -15.53
N VAL A 87 3.08 6.90 -14.27
CA VAL A 87 4.18 6.68 -13.34
C VAL A 87 4.22 5.19 -13.00
N SER A 88 5.33 4.54 -13.31
CA SER A 88 5.60 3.16 -12.89
C SER A 88 6.49 3.16 -11.65
N VAL A 89 6.11 2.36 -10.65
CA VAL A 89 6.91 2.13 -9.44
C VAL A 89 7.34 0.67 -9.43
N CYS A 90 8.62 0.44 -9.63
CA CYS A 90 9.20 -0.91 -9.69
C CYS A 90 10.01 -1.16 -8.42
N TRP A 91 9.79 -2.31 -7.80
CA TRP A 91 10.53 -2.76 -6.62
C TRP A 91 11.42 -3.93 -6.97
N GLU A 92 12.66 -3.88 -6.50
CA GLU A 92 13.62 -4.98 -6.56
C GLU A 92 14.09 -5.28 -5.13
N VAL A 93 13.80 -6.48 -4.64
CA VAL A 93 14.23 -6.94 -3.32
C VAL A 93 15.26 -8.04 -3.51
N ILE A 94 16.48 -7.80 -3.05
CA ILE A 94 17.61 -8.72 -3.17
C ILE A 94 17.92 -9.27 -1.78
N SER A 95 17.81 -10.58 -1.60
CA SER A 95 18.31 -11.27 -0.41
C SER A 95 19.83 -11.41 -0.48
N LEU A 96 20.49 -11.05 0.59
CA LEU A 96 21.95 -11.21 0.77
C LEU A 96 22.27 -12.34 1.77
N ASN A 97 21.29 -13.20 2.05
CA ASN A 97 21.40 -14.32 2.99
C ASN A 97 21.49 -15.65 2.23
N ASP A 98 22.09 -16.66 2.86
CA ASP A 98 22.09 -18.04 2.37
C ASP A 98 20.75 -18.75 2.62
N GLU A 99 19.93 -18.23 3.52
CA GLU A 99 18.61 -18.77 3.88
C GLU A 99 17.48 -18.01 3.19
N THR A 100 16.28 -18.59 3.25
CA THR A 100 15.07 -17.96 2.69
C THR A 100 14.69 -16.72 3.49
N MET A 101 14.59 -15.58 2.80
CA MET A 101 14.12 -14.32 3.35
C MET A 101 12.61 -14.16 3.07
N TYR A 102 11.83 -13.91 4.11
CA TYR A 102 10.38 -13.71 4.02
C TYR A 102 10.04 -12.24 4.16
N PHE A 103 9.23 -11.73 3.25
CA PHE A 103 8.73 -10.34 3.30
C PHE A 103 7.39 -10.19 2.57
N THR A 104 6.71 -9.10 2.84
CA THR A 104 5.67 -8.55 1.98
C THR A 104 6.05 -7.13 1.59
N ILE A 105 5.61 -6.68 0.42
CA ILE A 105 5.90 -5.34 -0.09
C ILE A 105 4.65 -4.73 -0.73
N GLY A 106 4.50 -3.42 -0.59
CA GLY A 106 3.37 -2.70 -1.19
C GLY A 106 3.66 -1.22 -1.37
N GLY A 107 2.84 -0.57 -2.19
CA GLY A 107 2.77 0.89 -2.30
C GLY A 107 1.51 1.42 -1.61
N HIS A 108 1.58 2.64 -1.13
CA HIS A 108 0.45 3.31 -0.48
C HIS A 108 0.19 4.67 -1.15
N PRO A 109 -0.25 4.69 -2.43
CA PRO A 109 -0.54 5.94 -3.12
C PRO A 109 -1.74 6.64 -2.47
N ALA A 110 -1.76 7.97 -2.53
CA ALA A 110 -2.89 8.78 -2.08
C ALA A 110 -3.36 9.69 -3.21
N PHE A 111 -4.66 9.81 -3.35
CA PHE A 111 -5.31 10.62 -4.37
C PHE A 111 -6.24 11.64 -3.71
N ASN A 112 -6.27 12.85 -4.25
CA ASN A 112 -7.18 13.89 -3.75
C ASN A 112 -8.59 13.67 -4.32
N VAL A 113 -9.55 13.43 -3.46
CA VAL A 113 -10.96 13.34 -3.83
C VAL A 113 -11.76 14.29 -2.90
N PRO A 114 -12.42 15.31 -3.45
CA PRO A 114 -12.56 15.66 -4.88
C PRO A 114 -11.29 16.21 -5.51
N ALA A 115 -11.07 15.90 -6.80
CA ALA A 115 -9.96 16.40 -7.58
C ALA A 115 -10.29 17.76 -8.20
N GLY A 116 -9.36 18.72 -8.10
CA GLY A 116 -9.52 20.05 -8.70
C GLY A 116 -10.76 20.84 -8.24
N GLY A 117 -11.38 20.46 -7.11
CA GLY A 117 -12.61 21.07 -6.62
C GLY A 117 -13.88 20.68 -7.38
N ILE A 118 -13.86 19.59 -8.15
CA ILE A 118 -14.99 19.10 -8.94
C ILE A 118 -15.87 18.18 -8.09
N GLY A 119 -17.07 18.59 -7.76
CA GLY A 119 -18.05 17.78 -7.01
C GLY A 119 -17.71 17.61 -5.54
N SER A 120 -18.28 16.56 -4.93
CA SER A 120 -17.98 16.09 -3.57
C SER A 120 -17.43 14.65 -3.62
N GLN A 121 -16.84 14.18 -2.55
CA GLN A 121 -16.25 12.84 -2.46
C GLN A 121 -17.25 11.74 -2.83
N GLU A 122 -18.49 11.83 -2.36
CA GLU A 122 -19.54 10.84 -2.56
C GLU A 122 -20.06 10.79 -4.00
N GLN A 123 -19.63 11.69 -4.86
CA GLN A 123 -19.95 11.68 -6.29
C GLN A 123 -18.90 10.95 -7.13
N TYR A 124 -17.75 10.61 -6.52
CA TYR A 124 -16.69 9.87 -7.21
C TYR A 124 -16.95 8.37 -7.17
N HIS A 125 -16.43 7.67 -8.16
CA HIS A 125 -16.57 6.23 -8.28
C HIS A 125 -15.23 5.54 -8.03
N LEU A 126 -15.25 4.42 -7.30
CA LEU A 126 -14.22 3.40 -7.38
C LEU A 126 -14.56 2.46 -8.54
N THR A 127 -13.57 2.11 -9.34
CA THR A 127 -13.72 1.24 -10.49
C THR A 127 -12.83 0.00 -10.36
N PHE A 128 -13.33 -1.16 -10.78
CA PHE A 128 -12.66 -2.45 -10.67
C PHE A 128 -12.89 -3.26 -11.95
N ASP A 129 -11.91 -3.25 -12.86
CA ASP A 129 -12.07 -3.80 -14.20
C ASP A 129 -12.58 -5.25 -14.21
N GLY A 130 -13.72 -5.46 -14.88
CA GLY A 130 -14.29 -6.78 -15.13
C GLY A 130 -14.96 -7.46 -13.92
N GLN A 131 -15.25 -6.73 -12.82
CA GLN A 131 -15.89 -7.27 -11.65
C GLN A 131 -17.36 -6.83 -11.54
N ASP A 132 -18.23 -7.76 -11.11
CA ASP A 132 -19.64 -7.47 -10.78
C ASP A 132 -19.84 -7.35 -9.26
N SER A 133 -18.98 -7.99 -8.47
CA SER A 133 -18.91 -7.88 -7.02
C SER A 133 -17.52 -8.24 -6.51
N LEU A 134 -17.17 -7.79 -5.32
CA LEU A 134 -15.91 -8.10 -4.65
C LEU A 134 -16.15 -8.53 -3.20
N SER A 135 -15.46 -9.56 -2.77
CA SER A 135 -15.42 -9.93 -1.36
C SER A 135 -14.33 -9.14 -0.65
N TYR A 136 -14.60 -8.63 0.55
CA TYR A 136 -13.60 -7.90 1.33
C TYR A 136 -13.66 -8.24 2.82
N LEU A 137 -12.52 -8.05 3.49
CA LEU A 137 -12.38 -8.12 4.93
C LEU A 137 -12.31 -6.71 5.53
N LEU A 138 -12.68 -6.59 6.78
CA LEU A 138 -12.51 -5.37 7.58
C LEU A 138 -11.42 -5.55 8.63
N ILE A 139 -10.93 -4.42 9.14
CA ILE A 139 -9.97 -4.38 10.23
C ILE A 139 -10.70 -4.40 11.57
N ASP A 140 -10.22 -5.23 12.50
CA ASP A 140 -10.55 -5.09 13.92
C ASP A 140 -9.79 -3.87 14.46
N MET A 141 -10.53 -2.81 14.78
CA MET A 141 -9.97 -1.55 15.24
C MET A 141 -9.23 -1.66 16.60
N SER A 142 -9.44 -2.74 17.34
CA SER A 142 -8.75 -2.96 18.62
C SER A 142 -7.36 -3.57 18.45
N SER A 143 -7.19 -4.46 17.47
CA SER A 143 -5.91 -5.13 17.17
C SER A 143 -5.19 -4.52 15.97
N GLY A 144 -5.90 -3.82 15.09
CA GLY A 144 -5.37 -3.30 13.82
C GLY A 144 -5.09 -4.38 12.78
N THR A 145 -5.67 -5.57 12.93
CA THR A 145 -5.49 -6.71 12.03
C THR A 145 -6.79 -7.08 11.31
N ALA A 146 -6.68 -7.75 10.15
CA ALA A 146 -7.84 -8.20 9.40
C ALA A 146 -8.65 -9.27 10.15
N VAL A 147 -9.98 -9.18 10.09
CA VAL A 147 -10.92 -10.19 10.61
C VAL A 147 -11.12 -11.25 9.55
N ALA A 148 -10.29 -12.30 9.57
CA ALA A 148 -10.21 -13.30 8.49
C ALA A 148 -11.44 -14.23 8.40
N ASP A 149 -12.23 -14.38 9.47
CA ASP A 149 -13.38 -15.27 9.55
C ASP A 149 -14.70 -14.62 9.12
N LYS A 150 -14.68 -13.35 8.72
CA LYS A 150 -15.87 -12.60 8.33
C LYS A 150 -15.63 -11.76 7.08
N ALA A 151 -16.09 -12.26 5.94
CA ALA A 151 -16.09 -11.53 4.70
C ALA A 151 -17.41 -10.76 4.46
N TYR A 152 -17.31 -9.68 3.73
CA TYR A 152 -18.40 -8.82 3.26
C TYR A 152 -18.40 -8.78 1.74
N THR A 153 -19.49 -8.33 1.13
CA THR A 153 -19.60 -8.18 -0.32
C THR A 153 -19.78 -6.71 -0.68
N LEU A 154 -18.99 -6.24 -1.62
CA LEU A 154 -19.16 -4.96 -2.30
C LEU A 154 -19.81 -5.25 -3.66
N GLU A 155 -21.06 -4.86 -3.83
CA GLU A 155 -21.76 -4.96 -5.10
C GLU A 155 -21.33 -3.84 -6.03
N LEU A 156 -21.15 -4.15 -7.31
CA LEU A 156 -20.69 -3.20 -8.32
C LEU A 156 -21.73 -3.07 -9.42
N GLU A 157 -21.93 -1.86 -9.91
CA GLU A 157 -22.72 -1.57 -11.10
C GLU A 157 -21.77 -1.14 -12.24
N ASN A 158 -21.76 -1.88 -13.33
CA ASN A 158 -20.81 -1.67 -14.44
C ASN A 158 -19.35 -1.57 -13.96
N SER A 159 -18.94 -2.53 -13.10
CA SER A 159 -17.60 -2.60 -12.51
C SER A 159 -17.21 -1.37 -11.66
N SER A 160 -18.17 -0.68 -11.08
CA SER A 160 -17.94 0.51 -10.26
C SER A 160 -18.92 0.63 -9.10
N CYS A 161 -18.52 1.41 -8.07
CA CYS A 161 -19.41 1.87 -7.02
C CYS A 161 -19.06 3.31 -6.61
N LEU A 162 -20.06 4.04 -6.11
CA LEU A 162 -19.83 5.35 -5.51
C LEU A 162 -19.03 5.22 -4.21
N ILE A 163 -18.21 6.23 -3.92
CA ILE A 163 -17.56 6.34 -2.61
C ILE A 163 -18.62 6.73 -1.59
N ASP A 164 -18.96 5.81 -0.70
CA ASP A 164 -19.89 6.06 0.39
C ASP A 164 -19.19 6.76 1.56
N ALA A 165 -19.88 7.69 2.23
CA ALA A 165 -19.33 8.47 3.35
C ALA A 165 -18.87 7.58 4.54
N HIS A 166 -19.43 6.37 4.67
CA HIS A 166 -19.15 5.42 5.75
C HIS A 166 -18.33 4.20 5.29
N MET A 167 -17.96 4.16 4.00
CA MET A 167 -17.24 3.03 3.40
C MET A 167 -15.95 2.68 4.17
N PHE A 168 -15.26 3.68 4.70
CA PHE A 168 -13.99 3.55 5.39
C PHE A 168 -14.05 3.76 6.91
N ASP A 169 -15.23 3.66 7.53
CA ASP A 169 -15.39 3.80 8.99
C ASP A 169 -14.61 2.73 9.79
N LYS A 170 -14.24 1.64 9.15
CA LYS A 170 -13.42 0.55 9.70
C LYS A 170 -12.02 0.52 9.07
N ASP A 171 -11.47 1.67 8.73
CA ASP A 171 -10.17 1.90 8.11
C ASP A 171 -10.17 1.46 6.64
N ALA A 172 -9.84 0.22 6.30
CA ALA A 172 -9.65 -0.23 4.92
C ALA A 172 -10.65 -1.33 4.52
N LEU A 173 -10.98 -1.37 3.22
CA LEU A 173 -11.56 -2.56 2.59
C LEU A 173 -10.41 -3.42 2.08
N ILE A 174 -10.26 -4.63 2.60
CA ILE A 174 -9.15 -5.54 2.25
C ILE A 174 -9.67 -6.55 1.24
N PHE A 175 -9.23 -6.42 0.01
CA PHE A 175 -9.50 -7.36 -1.08
C PHE A 175 -8.31 -8.29 -1.23
N ASP A 176 -8.56 -9.60 -1.16
CA ASP A 176 -7.51 -10.62 -1.23
C ASP A 176 -7.53 -11.29 -2.61
N ASP A 177 -6.45 -11.08 -3.39
CA ASP A 177 -6.17 -11.70 -4.70
C ASP A 177 -7.31 -11.65 -5.75
N GLN A 178 -8.12 -10.57 -5.72
CA GLN A 178 -9.28 -10.42 -6.60
C GLN A 178 -9.11 -9.29 -7.63
N ILE A 179 -8.17 -8.37 -7.42
CA ILE A 179 -8.08 -7.11 -8.15
C ILE A 179 -6.72 -6.98 -8.80
N GLU A 180 -6.68 -6.94 -10.12
CA GLU A 180 -5.48 -6.60 -10.88
C GLU A 180 -5.40 -5.10 -11.16
N LYS A 181 -6.56 -4.44 -11.29
CA LYS A 181 -6.65 -3.03 -11.61
C LYS A 181 -7.83 -2.37 -10.92
N ALA A 182 -7.53 -1.30 -10.21
CA ALA A 182 -8.51 -0.42 -9.60
C ALA A 182 -8.30 1.01 -10.09
N GLY A 183 -9.34 1.82 -10.04
CA GLY A 183 -9.29 3.21 -10.46
C GLY A 183 -10.25 4.10 -9.68
N ILE A 184 -10.11 5.40 -9.93
CA ILE A 184 -11.05 6.42 -9.48
C ILE A 184 -11.62 7.07 -10.74
N ALA A 185 -12.91 7.37 -10.73
CA ALA A 185 -13.55 8.15 -11.78
C ALA A 185 -14.24 9.38 -11.21
N PHE A 186 -14.28 10.43 -12.03
CA PHE A 186 -15.01 11.67 -11.74
C PHE A 186 -16.54 11.44 -11.66
N PRO A 187 -17.32 12.42 -11.16
CA PRO A 187 -18.79 12.30 -11.09
C PRO A 187 -19.49 12.01 -12.42
N ASP A 188 -18.89 12.38 -13.55
CA ASP A 188 -19.38 12.10 -14.90
C ASP A 188 -18.94 10.74 -15.47
N GLY A 189 -18.20 9.94 -14.66
CA GLY A 189 -17.68 8.64 -15.04
C GLY A 189 -16.35 8.68 -15.82
N THR A 190 -15.79 9.85 -16.12
CA THR A 190 -14.48 9.93 -16.77
C THR A 190 -13.38 9.48 -15.80
N PRO A 191 -12.32 8.77 -16.26
CA PRO A 191 -11.20 8.37 -15.43
C PRO A 191 -10.48 9.59 -14.81
N TYR A 192 -10.07 9.41 -13.53
CA TYR A 192 -9.31 10.41 -12.77
C TYR A 192 -7.93 10.65 -13.38
#